data_0eb1a1de238d607e158d9b35b4fe2561
#
_entry.id   0eb1a1de238d607e158d9b35b4fe2561
#
_cell.length_a   1.000
_cell.length_b   1.000
_cell.length_c   1.000
_cell.angle_alpha   90.00
_cell.angle_beta   90.00
_cell.angle_gamma   90.00
#
_symmetry.space_group_name_H-M   'P 1'
#
loop_
_entity.id
_entity.type
_entity.pdbx_description
1 polymer ?
#
loop_
_entity_poly.entity_id
_entity_poly.type
_entity_poly.pdbx_seq_one_letter_code
_entity_poly.pdbx_strand_id
1 'polypeptide(L)'
;MLDIYSNIRKSVIRSQHCQRNWDLSQPIPQTDIDLMIHSATQCPSKQNNAFYSLSVVQDRNIIEQIHNHTFGFRLFNEEQEIITNSQVLANILFVFTSVEPSSRVLDKNKLDENSDQTIIQRDANIALGIASGYLNLTSTMLGYSTGCCQCLDPEPMKDILETDCDILLLMGVGHKNPNLNRRIHHADNNKIFYSIPKETIEVKHY
;
A
#
# COMPACT_ATOMS: atom_id res chain seq x y z
N MET A 1 8.21 -26.98 12.72
CA MET A 1 9.23 -25.99 12.29
C MET A 1 9.24 -25.81 10.77
N LEU A 2 9.24 -26.87 9.96
CA LEU A 2 9.17 -26.80 8.47
C LEU A 2 7.95 -26.00 7.94
N ASP A 3 6.83 -26.02 8.64
CA ASP A 3 5.60 -25.34 8.23
C ASP A 3 5.72 -23.79 8.30
N ILE A 4 6.37 -23.26 9.34
CA ILE A 4 6.57 -21.82 9.51
C ILE A 4 7.43 -21.25 8.37
N TYR A 5 8.56 -21.88 8.03
CA TYR A 5 9.41 -21.42 6.93
C TYR A 5 8.69 -21.45 5.59
N SER A 6 7.93 -22.51 5.32
CA SER A 6 7.13 -22.63 4.10
C SER A 6 6.08 -21.52 4.02
N ASN A 7 5.40 -21.23 5.13
CA ASN A 7 4.37 -20.20 5.18
C ASN A 7 4.95 -18.79 4.99
N ILE A 8 6.06 -18.47 5.66
CA ILE A 8 6.74 -17.17 5.46
C ILE A 8 7.17 -17.03 4.00
N ARG A 9 7.82 -18.04 3.42
CA ARG A 9 8.26 -18.01 2.01
C ARG A 9 7.10 -17.79 1.05
N LYS A 10 5.99 -18.50 1.24
CA LYS A 10 4.77 -18.32 0.43
C LYS A 10 4.20 -16.90 0.55
N SER A 11 4.20 -16.35 1.77
CA SER A 11 3.72 -14.98 2.02
C SER A 11 4.61 -13.93 1.36
N VAL A 12 5.93 -14.07 1.44
CA VAL A 12 6.88 -13.20 0.73
C VAL A 12 6.64 -13.23 -0.79
N ILE A 13 6.46 -14.42 -1.38
CA ILE A 13 6.17 -14.55 -2.81
C ILE A 13 4.81 -13.92 -3.15
N ARG A 14 3.79 -14.13 -2.33
CA ARG A 14 2.45 -13.55 -2.52
C ARG A 14 2.50 -12.02 -2.45
N SER A 15 3.23 -11.46 -1.51
CA SER A 15 3.36 -10.02 -1.31
C SER A 15 4.00 -9.26 -2.48
N GLN A 16 4.72 -9.96 -3.38
CA GLN A 16 5.30 -9.36 -4.59
C GLN A 16 4.26 -8.99 -5.64
N HIS A 17 3.04 -9.51 -5.52
CA HIS A 17 2.08 -9.48 -6.60
C HIS A 17 0.83 -8.70 -6.22
N CYS A 18 0.61 -7.56 -6.86
CA CYS A 18 -0.62 -6.81 -6.68
C CYS A 18 -1.85 -7.62 -7.13
N GLN A 19 -2.86 -7.65 -6.27
CA GLN A 19 -4.20 -8.16 -6.56
C GLN A 19 -5.04 -7.04 -7.20
N ARG A 20 -5.86 -7.37 -8.19
CA ARG A 20 -6.71 -6.41 -8.93
C ARG A 20 -8.18 -6.81 -9.01
N ASN A 21 -8.53 -7.97 -8.52
CA ASN A 21 -9.92 -8.41 -8.38
C ASN A 21 -10.12 -9.05 -7.02
N TRP A 22 -11.27 -8.85 -6.44
CA TRP A 22 -11.51 -9.09 -5.03
C TRP A 22 -12.80 -9.89 -4.83
N ASP A 23 -12.83 -10.73 -3.81
CA ASP A 23 -14.03 -11.31 -3.26
C ASP A 23 -14.51 -10.42 -2.10
N LEU A 24 -15.54 -9.64 -2.35
CA LEU A 24 -16.11 -8.72 -1.38
C LEU A 24 -17.18 -9.37 -0.49
N SER A 25 -17.51 -10.64 -0.74
CA SER A 25 -18.57 -11.36 0.00
C SER A 25 -18.17 -11.70 1.45
N GLN A 26 -16.88 -11.70 1.74
CA GLN A 26 -16.35 -12.08 3.04
C GLN A 26 -15.74 -10.85 3.75
N PRO A 27 -16.21 -10.50 4.95
CA PRO A 27 -15.60 -9.44 5.74
C PRO A 27 -14.24 -9.90 6.29
N ILE A 28 -13.34 -8.93 6.52
CA ILE A 28 -12.11 -9.16 7.26
C ILE A 28 -12.40 -9.01 8.76
N PRO A 29 -12.05 -9.99 9.60
CA PRO A 29 -12.23 -9.87 11.05
C PRO A 29 -11.49 -8.67 11.64
N GLN A 30 -12.09 -7.99 12.62
CA GLN A 30 -11.47 -6.81 13.26
C GLN A 30 -10.10 -7.14 13.88
N THR A 31 -9.93 -8.33 14.45
CA THR A 31 -8.65 -8.79 15.01
C THR A 31 -7.52 -8.81 14.00
N ASP A 32 -7.83 -9.16 12.75
CA ASP A 32 -6.85 -9.18 11.67
C ASP A 32 -6.52 -7.74 11.21
N ILE A 33 -7.54 -6.87 11.16
CA ILE A 33 -7.36 -5.44 10.87
C ILE A 33 -6.47 -4.81 11.93
N ASP A 34 -6.74 -5.07 13.21
CA ASP A 34 -5.96 -4.54 14.33
C ASP A 34 -4.50 -4.99 14.27
N LEU A 35 -4.25 -6.25 13.89
CA LEU A 35 -2.89 -6.76 13.70
C LEU A 35 -2.18 -6.11 12.51
N MET A 36 -2.90 -5.85 11.41
CA MET A 36 -2.37 -5.11 10.26
C MET A 36 -2.01 -3.67 10.65
N ILE A 37 -2.90 -2.96 11.36
CA ILE A 37 -2.64 -1.62 11.90
C ILE A 37 -1.41 -1.64 12.81
N HIS A 38 -1.36 -2.59 13.75
CA HIS A 38 -0.23 -2.74 14.66
C HIS A 38 1.08 -2.93 13.89
N SER A 39 1.11 -3.78 12.87
CA SER A 39 2.32 -4.03 12.07
C SER A 39 2.81 -2.78 11.34
N ALA A 40 1.90 -1.95 10.82
CA ALA A 40 2.22 -0.73 10.12
C ALA A 40 2.63 0.42 11.05
N THR A 41 2.12 0.45 12.29
CA THR A 41 2.34 1.56 13.22
C THR A 41 3.45 1.30 14.24
N GLN A 42 3.82 0.04 14.49
CA GLN A 42 4.89 -0.36 15.41
C GLN A 42 6.17 -0.81 14.70
N CYS A 43 6.26 -0.62 13.39
CA CYS A 43 7.48 -0.90 12.64
C CYS A 43 8.57 0.15 12.95
N PRO A 44 9.87 -0.18 12.72
CA PRO A 44 10.97 0.73 12.99
C PRO A 44 10.90 2.00 12.14
N SER A 45 11.19 3.13 12.76
CA SER A 45 11.44 4.41 12.09
C SER A 45 12.67 5.09 12.69
N LYS A 46 13.22 6.10 12.00
CA LYS A 46 14.37 6.85 12.55
C LYS A 46 13.96 7.53 13.85
N GLN A 47 14.65 7.21 14.94
CA GLN A 47 14.44 7.76 16.29
C GLN A 47 12.99 7.59 16.81
N ASN A 48 12.29 6.58 16.31
CA ASN A 48 10.85 6.32 16.60
C ASN A 48 9.93 7.51 16.29
N ASN A 49 10.27 8.31 15.26
CA ASN A 49 9.40 9.41 14.84
C ASN A 49 8.28 8.92 13.95
N ALA A 50 7.14 9.60 14.05
CA ALA A 50 6.03 9.44 13.13
C ALA A 50 6.29 10.28 11.87
N PHE A 51 6.52 9.61 10.72
CA PHE A 51 6.73 10.24 9.42
C PHE A 51 5.50 10.12 8.51
N TYR A 52 4.49 9.41 8.94
CA TYR A 52 3.23 9.21 8.22
C TYR A 52 2.09 9.03 9.21
N SER A 53 0.88 9.24 8.73
CA SER A 53 -0.36 8.82 9.37
C SER A 53 -0.99 7.68 8.57
N LEU A 54 -1.88 6.92 9.21
CA LEU A 54 -2.53 5.76 8.60
C LEU A 54 -4.03 5.86 8.81
N SER A 55 -4.78 5.96 7.72
CA SER A 55 -6.24 5.84 7.71
C SER A 55 -6.66 4.46 7.19
N VAL A 56 -7.71 3.91 7.79
CA VAL A 56 -8.29 2.62 7.41
C VAL A 56 -9.70 2.84 6.91
N VAL A 57 -9.89 2.65 5.60
CA VAL A 57 -11.18 2.88 4.94
C VAL A 57 -11.86 1.54 4.71
N GLN A 58 -13.01 1.35 5.34
CA GLN A 58 -13.86 0.16 5.22
C GLN A 58 -15.18 0.47 4.50
N ASP A 59 -15.56 1.74 4.42
CA ASP A 59 -16.77 2.15 3.70
C ASP A 59 -16.55 1.95 2.19
N ARG A 60 -17.39 1.12 1.61
CA ARG A 60 -17.34 0.77 0.18
C ARG A 60 -17.49 1.99 -0.72
N ASN A 61 -18.38 2.92 -0.36
CA ASN A 61 -18.63 4.11 -1.17
C ASN A 61 -17.39 5.02 -1.20
N ILE A 62 -16.71 5.18 -0.06
CA ILE A 62 -15.46 5.95 0.02
C ILE A 62 -14.36 5.27 -0.81
N ILE A 63 -14.22 3.94 -0.72
CA ILE A 63 -13.25 3.18 -1.52
C ILE A 63 -13.51 3.38 -3.03
N GLU A 64 -14.76 3.35 -3.46
CA GLU A 64 -15.14 3.54 -4.86
C GLU A 64 -14.91 4.99 -5.33
N GLN A 65 -15.18 5.97 -4.49
CA GLN A 65 -14.83 7.36 -4.79
C GLN A 65 -13.31 7.54 -4.97
N ILE A 66 -12.51 7.02 -4.04
CA ILE A 66 -11.04 7.04 -4.16
C ILE A 66 -10.58 6.35 -5.45
N HIS A 67 -11.17 5.19 -5.80
CA HIS A 67 -10.82 4.46 -7.02
C HIS A 67 -10.99 5.29 -8.29
N ASN A 68 -12.02 6.12 -8.36
CA ASN A 68 -12.29 6.98 -9.53
C ASN A 68 -11.19 8.02 -9.77
N HIS A 69 -10.36 8.31 -8.78
CA HIS A 69 -9.22 9.22 -8.85
C HIS A 69 -7.87 8.50 -8.90
N THR A 70 -7.86 7.20 -9.24
CA THR A 70 -6.62 6.46 -9.52
C THR A 70 -6.34 6.43 -11.01
N PHE A 71 -5.05 6.44 -11.36
CA PHE A 71 -4.60 6.19 -12.72
C PHE A 71 -4.07 4.77 -12.82
N GLY A 72 -4.57 4.00 -13.78
CA GLY A 72 -4.05 2.69 -14.09
C GLY A 72 -2.86 2.75 -15.04
N PHE A 73 -2.37 1.57 -15.39
CA PHE A 73 -1.44 1.44 -16.49
C PHE A 73 -2.16 1.74 -17.81
N ARG A 74 -1.44 2.34 -18.76
CA ARG A 74 -1.89 2.29 -20.14
C ARG A 74 -1.94 0.85 -20.58
N LEU A 75 -3.08 0.41 -21.08
CA LEU A 75 -3.15 -0.85 -21.80
C LEU A 75 -2.39 -0.64 -23.12
N PHE A 76 -1.54 -1.60 -23.49
CA PHE A 76 -0.88 -1.61 -24.81
C PHE A 76 -1.87 -2.18 -25.83
N ASN A 77 -3.03 -1.54 -25.96
CA ASN A 77 -3.94 -1.70 -27.07
C ASN A 77 -3.73 -0.52 -28.03
N GLU A 78 -4.30 -0.60 -29.24
CA GLU A 78 -4.17 0.44 -30.26
C GLU A 78 -4.70 1.80 -29.76
N GLU A 79 -5.64 1.82 -28.84
CA GLU A 79 -6.29 3.00 -28.26
C GLU A 79 -5.50 3.63 -27.11
N GLN A 80 -4.45 2.97 -26.58
CA GLN A 80 -3.68 3.42 -25.41
C GLN A 80 -4.56 3.82 -24.21
N GLU A 81 -5.63 3.10 -23.99
CA GLU A 81 -6.63 3.39 -22.97
C GLU A 81 -6.01 3.48 -21.57
N ILE A 82 -6.33 4.55 -20.85
CA ILE A 82 -5.97 4.71 -19.45
C ILE A 82 -7.13 4.13 -18.62
N ILE A 83 -6.83 3.12 -17.81
CA ILE A 83 -7.80 2.52 -16.91
C ILE A 83 -7.48 2.88 -15.46
N THR A 84 -8.50 2.91 -14.62
CA THR A 84 -8.36 3.08 -13.16
C THR A 84 -7.61 1.90 -12.53
N ASN A 85 -7.12 2.10 -11.31
CA ASN A 85 -6.34 1.07 -10.63
C ASN A 85 -7.20 0.27 -9.64
N SER A 86 -7.74 -0.85 -10.08
CA SER A 86 -8.61 -1.71 -9.27
C SER A 86 -7.92 -2.38 -8.06
N GLN A 87 -6.62 -2.15 -7.86
CA GLN A 87 -5.91 -2.58 -6.65
C GLN A 87 -6.54 -1.99 -5.39
N VAL A 88 -7.11 -0.79 -5.48
CA VAL A 88 -7.74 -0.11 -4.35
C VAL A 88 -9.16 -0.60 -4.04
N LEU A 89 -9.82 -1.31 -4.97
CA LEU A 89 -11.19 -1.82 -4.80
C LEU A 89 -11.27 -3.05 -3.88
N ALA A 90 -10.34 -3.21 -2.96
CA ALA A 90 -10.25 -4.31 -2.01
C ALA A 90 -11.35 -4.23 -0.93
N ASN A 91 -11.37 -5.22 -0.02
CA ASN A 91 -12.29 -5.22 1.12
C ASN A 91 -12.00 -4.08 2.08
N ILE A 92 -10.72 -3.69 2.23
CA ILE A 92 -10.23 -2.57 3.05
C ILE A 92 -9.17 -1.82 2.26
N LEU A 93 -9.15 -0.51 2.44
CA LEU A 93 -8.11 0.35 1.90
C LEU A 93 -7.35 1.03 3.03
N PHE A 94 -6.05 0.82 3.09
CA PHE A 94 -5.13 1.56 3.94
C PHE A 94 -4.57 2.74 3.16
N VAL A 95 -4.66 3.93 3.76
CA VAL A 95 -4.18 5.19 3.17
C VAL A 95 -3.07 5.74 4.05
N PHE A 96 -1.88 5.83 3.52
CA PHE A 96 -0.75 6.49 4.18
C PHE A 96 -0.71 7.95 3.74
N THR A 97 -0.69 8.86 4.71
CA THR A 97 -0.59 10.30 4.47
C THR A 97 0.65 10.89 5.14
N SER A 98 1.10 12.04 4.66
CA SER A 98 2.20 12.77 5.29
C SER A 98 1.82 13.29 6.67
N VAL A 99 2.83 13.44 7.53
CA VAL A 99 2.76 14.21 8.77
C VAL A 99 4.05 14.99 8.94
N GLU A 100 3.97 16.12 9.59
CA GLU A 100 5.18 16.83 10.01
C GLU A 100 5.89 16.03 11.11
N PRO A 101 7.20 15.79 11.00
CA PRO A 101 7.99 15.18 12.06
C PRO A 101 7.82 15.96 13.36
N SER A 102 7.71 15.26 14.48
CA SER A 102 7.57 15.92 15.76
C SER A 102 8.78 16.84 16.01
N SER A 103 8.54 18.02 16.56
CA SER A 103 9.56 19.02 16.89
C SER A 103 10.75 18.48 17.73
N ARG A 104 10.55 17.32 18.38
CA ARG A 104 11.62 16.64 19.13
C ARG A 104 12.80 16.20 18.26
N VAL A 105 12.61 15.97 16.97
CA VAL A 105 13.70 15.62 16.04
C VAL A 105 14.53 16.85 15.69
N LEU A 106 13.87 17.95 15.42
CA LEU A 106 14.51 19.21 15.01
C LEU A 106 15.36 19.79 16.16
N ASP A 107 14.83 19.79 17.39
CA ASP A 107 15.52 20.35 18.55
C ASP A 107 16.77 19.56 18.99
N LYS A 108 16.77 18.24 18.84
CA LYS A 108 17.87 17.38 19.32
C LYS A 108 19.07 17.32 18.39
N ASN A 109 18.87 17.50 17.10
CA ASN A 109 19.92 17.28 16.11
C ASN A 109 20.53 18.57 15.58
N LYS A 110 20.04 19.76 15.96
CA LYS A 110 20.49 21.07 15.46
C LYS A 110 20.77 21.02 13.96
N LEU A 111 19.85 20.39 13.24
CA LEU A 111 19.97 20.29 11.80
C LEU A 111 19.75 21.70 11.26
N ASP A 112 20.58 22.13 10.35
CA ASP A 112 20.50 23.44 9.70
C ASP A 112 19.25 23.50 8.83
N GLU A 113 18.39 24.50 9.01
CA GLU A 113 17.07 24.64 8.35
C GLU A 113 17.10 24.42 6.83
N ASN A 114 18.24 24.63 6.19
CA ASN A 114 18.40 24.49 4.74
C ASN A 114 18.91 23.10 4.27
N SER A 115 19.52 22.29 5.14
CA SER A 115 20.03 20.97 4.77
C SER A 115 19.01 19.85 4.97
N ASP A 116 17.88 20.15 5.58
CA ASP A 116 17.08 19.17 6.29
C ASP A 116 15.93 18.57 5.49
N GLN A 117 15.36 19.31 4.55
CA GLN A 117 14.21 18.85 3.78
C GLN A 117 14.51 17.57 2.99
N THR A 118 15.69 17.48 2.37
CA THR A 118 16.10 16.27 1.63
C THR A 118 16.32 15.08 2.57
N ILE A 119 16.88 15.31 3.75
CA ILE A 119 17.13 14.28 4.76
C ILE A 119 15.81 13.83 5.37
N ILE A 120 14.93 14.76 5.74
CA ILE A 120 13.59 14.48 6.27
C ILE A 120 12.78 13.67 5.26
N GLN A 121 12.77 14.09 4.00
CA GLN A 121 12.05 13.38 2.94
C GLN A 121 12.60 11.97 2.73
N ARG A 122 13.93 11.79 2.75
CA ARG A 122 14.56 10.47 2.67
C ARG A 122 14.14 9.60 3.84
N ASP A 123 14.17 10.11 5.06
CA ASP A 123 13.81 9.37 6.27
C ASP A 123 12.32 9.03 6.28
N ALA A 124 11.46 9.93 5.81
CA ALA A 124 10.03 9.69 5.61
C ALA A 124 9.77 8.58 4.57
N ASN A 125 10.45 8.62 3.42
CA ASN A 125 10.33 7.59 2.40
C ASN A 125 10.80 6.22 2.89
N ILE A 126 11.87 6.16 3.68
CA ILE A 126 12.36 4.92 4.29
C ILE A 126 11.32 4.39 5.29
N ALA A 127 10.78 5.24 6.16
CA ALA A 127 9.78 4.86 7.15
C ALA A 127 8.50 4.34 6.48
N LEU A 128 8.01 5.04 5.45
CA LEU A 128 6.86 4.60 4.64
C LEU A 128 7.12 3.25 3.98
N GLY A 129 8.30 3.05 3.39
CA GLY A 129 8.69 1.79 2.75
C GLY A 129 8.73 0.63 3.74
N ILE A 130 9.26 0.85 4.96
CA ILE A 130 9.26 -0.16 6.03
C ILE A 130 7.83 -0.48 6.45
N ALA A 131 7.02 0.54 6.77
CA ALA A 131 5.65 0.37 7.25
C ALA A 131 4.76 -0.36 6.24
N SER A 132 4.80 0.07 4.98
CA SER A 132 4.04 -0.58 3.91
C SER A 132 4.52 -2.01 3.66
N GLY A 133 5.81 -2.29 3.79
CA GLY A 133 6.38 -3.64 3.73
C GLY A 133 5.89 -4.54 4.87
N TYR A 134 5.84 -4.02 6.10
CA TYR A 134 5.29 -4.75 7.25
C TYR A 134 3.80 -5.03 7.06
N LEU A 135 3.01 -4.02 6.70
CA LEU A 135 1.58 -4.20 6.41
C LEU A 135 1.34 -5.25 5.32
N ASN A 136 2.07 -5.16 4.21
CA ASN A 136 1.96 -6.08 3.08
C ASN A 136 2.28 -7.51 3.49
N LEU A 137 3.40 -7.73 4.20
CA LEU A 137 3.81 -9.05 4.65
C LEU A 137 2.83 -9.62 5.68
N THR A 138 2.42 -8.83 6.68
CA THR A 138 1.44 -9.25 7.70
C THR A 138 0.12 -9.66 7.07
N SER A 139 -0.42 -8.85 6.16
CA SER A 139 -1.65 -9.17 5.43
C SER A 139 -1.55 -10.48 4.67
N THR A 140 -0.42 -10.73 4.00
CA THR A 140 -0.24 -11.98 3.24
C THR A 140 0.04 -13.20 4.14
N MET A 141 0.62 -13.01 5.32
CA MET A 141 0.76 -14.06 6.33
C MET A 141 -0.59 -14.48 6.92
N LEU A 142 -1.51 -13.53 7.08
CA LEU A 142 -2.90 -13.78 7.46
C LEU A 142 -3.76 -14.42 6.36
N GLY A 143 -3.21 -14.53 5.14
CA GLY A 143 -3.88 -15.19 4.01
C GLY A 143 -4.53 -14.23 3.01
N TYR A 144 -4.53 -12.93 3.27
CA TYR A 144 -5.07 -11.92 2.36
C TYR A 144 -4.16 -11.67 1.17
N SER A 145 -4.71 -11.00 0.18
CA SER A 145 -3.98 -10.43 -0.95
C SER A 145 -3.89 -8.92 -0.80
N THR A 146 -2.89 -8.32 -1.42
CA THR A 146 -2.62 -6.89 -1.31
C THR A 146 -2.44 -6.25 -2.68
N GLY A 147 -2.63 -4.94 -2.75
CA GLY A 147 -2.36 -4.16 -3.94
C GLY A 147 -1.98 -2.72 -3.59
N CYS A 148 -0.71 -2.36 -3.83
CA CYS A 148 -0.19 -1.01 -3.59
C CYS A 148 -0.41 -0.11 -4.80
N CYS A 149 -0.80 1.14 -4.57
CA CYS A 149 -1.03 2.15 -5.60
C CYS A 149 -0.46 3.51 -5.19
N GLN A 150 0.36 4.10 -6.07
CA GLN A 150 0.79 5.49 -6.02
C GLN A 150 0.35 6.28 -7.27
N CYS A 151 -0.34 5.62 -8.19
CA CYS A 151 -0.85 6.23 -9.40
C CYS A 151 -2.22 6.84 -9.09
N LEU A 152 -2.23 8.07 -8.57
CA LEU A 152 -3.44 8.73 -8.07
C LEU A 152 -3.41 10.25 -8.30
N ASP A 153 -4.59 10.84 -8.36
CA ASP A 153 -4.78 12.29 -8.25
C ASP A 153 -5.03 12.62 -6.78
N PRO A 154 -4.09 13.28 -6.09
CA PRO A 154 -4.19 13.48 -4.65
C PRO A 154 -5.26 14.50 -4.24
N GLU A 155 -5.51 15.54 -5.04
CA GLU A 155 -6.35 16.66 -4.61
C GLU A 155 -7.81 16.24 -4.37
N PRO A 156 -8.51 15.54 -5.30
CA PRO A 156 -9.85 15.05 -5.00
C PRO A 156 -9.89 14.04 -3.84
N MET A 157 -8.81 13.29 -3.63
CA MET A 157 -8.77 12.33 -2.53
C MET A 157 -8.63 13.01 -1.16
N LYS A 158 -7.97 14.17 -1.09
CA LYS A 158 -7.91 14.96 0.16
C LYS A 158 -9.31 15.38 0.60
N ASP A 159 -10.13 15.83 -0.34
CA ASP A 159 -11.53 16.19 -0.07
C ASP A 159 -12.35 14.97 0.42
N ILE A 160 -12.20 13.82 -0.25
CA ILE A 160 -12.90 12.58 0.12
C ILE A 160 -12.51 12.10 1.52
N LEU A 161 -11.24 12.26 1.90
CA LEU A 161 -10.68 11.81 3.18
C LEU A 161 -10.68 12.89 4.25
N GLU A 162 -11.19 14.09 3.95
CA GLU A 162 -11.24 15.24 4.86
C GLU A 162 -9.87 15.54 5.48
N THR A 163 -8.82 15.61 4.64
CA THR A 163 -7.44 15.82 5.09
C THR A 163 -6.69 16.83 4.23
N ASP A 164 -5.86 17.66 4.84
CA ASP A 164 -4.90 18.55 4.15
C ASP A 164 -3.55 17.86 3.90
N CYS A 165 -3.35 16.63 4.42
CA CYS A 165 -2.09 15.90 4.29
C CYS A 165 -1.92 15.30 2.90
N ASP A 166 -0.67 15.18 2.44
CA ASP A 166 -0.37 14.53 1.17
C ASP A 166 -0.65 13.03 1.23
N ILE A 167 -1.33 12.53 0.20
CA ILE A 167 -1.56 11.09 0.04
C ILE A 167 -0.29 10.44 -0.50
N LEU A 168 0.35 9.59 0.30
CA LEU A 168 1.65 8.99 -0.03
C LEU A 168 1.51 7.64 -0.71
N LEU A 169 0.60 6.79 -0.23
CA LEU A 169 0.43 5.43 -0.71
C LEU A 169 -0.97 4.93 -0.36
N LEU A 170 -1.60 4.25 -1.30
CA LEU A 170 -2.80 3.45 -1.09
C LEU A 170 -2.42 1.97 -1.08
N MET A 171 -2.96 1.19 -0.15
CA MET A 171 -2.81 -0.26 -0.13
C MET A 171 -4.16 -0.94 0.11
N GLY A 172 -4.70 -1.55 -0.95
CA GLY A 172 -5.85 -2.43 -0.84
C GLY A 172 -5.47 -3.77 -0.21
N VAL A 173 -6.28 -4.24 0.72
CA VAL A 173 -6.14 -5.55 1.37
C VAL A 173 -7.48 -6.27 1.34
N GLY A 174 -7.48 -7.55 0.96
CA GLY A 174 -8.71 -8.30 0.87
C GLY A 174 -8.58 -9.75 0.43
N HIS A 175 -9.71 -10.38 0.30
CA HIS A 175 -9.82 -11.73 -0.25
C HIS A 175 -9.69 -11.68 -1.77
N LYS A 176 -8.83 -12.56 -2.31
CA LYS A 176 -8.74 -12.73 -3.77
C LYS A 176 -10.02 -13.36 -4.32
N ASN A 177 -10.45 -12.94 -5.49
CA ASN A 177 -11.47 -13.69 -6.22
C ASN A 177 -10.88 -15.05 -6.68
N PRO A 178 -11.41 -16.19 -6.23
CA PRO A 178 -10.85 -17.51 -6.56
C PRO A 178 -11.03 -17.90 -8.03
N ASN A 179 -11.99 -17.28 -8.72
CA ASN A 179 -12.40 -17.64 -10.08
C ASN A 179 -11.71 -16.80 -11.16
N LEU A 180 -10.99 -15.75 -10.78
CA LEU A 180 -10.37 -14.83 -11.72
C LEU A 180 -8.85 -14.76 -11.53
N ASN A 181 -8.15 -14.53 -12.65
CA ASN A 181 -6.72 -14.22 -12.56
C ASN A 181 -6.51 -12.88 -11.85
N ARG A 182 -5.54 -12.81 -10.92
CA ARG A 182 -5.21 -11.61 -10.14
C ARG A 182 -5.02 -10.33 -10.96
N ARG A 183 -4.72 -10.45 -12.26
CA ARG A 183 -4.45 -9.34 -13.17
C ARG A 183 -5.70 -8.76 -13.83
N ILE A 184 -6.85 -9.41 -13.68
CA ILE A 184 -8.11 -8.93 -14.25
C ILE A 184 -8.61 -7.76 -13.42
N HIS A 185 -9.04 -6.69 -14.07
CA HIS A 185 -9.61 -5.53 -13.40
C HIS A 185 -10.93 -5.89 -12.71
N HIS A 186 -11.11 -5.44 -11.45
CA HIS A 186 -12.27 -5.84 -10.64
C HIS A 186 -13.61 -5.39 -11.23
N ALA A 187 -13.65 -4.20 -11.79
CA ALA A 187 -14.88 -3.63 -12.36
C ALA A 187 -15.05 -3.88 -13.88
N ASP A 188 -14.04 -4.45 -14.56
CA ASP A 188 -14.08 -4.74 -15.99
C ASP A 188 -13.22 -5.96 -16.34
N ASN A 189 -13.86 -7.11 -16.46
CA ASN A 189 -13.21 -8.38 -16.73
C ASN A 189 -12.49 -8.45 -18.10
N ASN A 190 -12.75 -7.53 -19.00
CA ASN A 190 -12.06 -7.45 -20.29
C ASN A 190 -10.68 -6.78 -20.18
N LYS A 191 -10.41 -6.09 -19.08
CA LYS A 191 -9.16 -5.37 -18.84
C LYS A 191 -8.20 -6.26 -18.05
N ILE A 192 -7.06 -6.59 -18.66
CA ILE A 192 -6.03 -7.46 -18.07
C ILE A 192 -4.71 -6.71 -18.02
N PHE A 193 -4.18 -6.55 -16.81
CA PHE A 193 -2.88 -5.92 -16.58
C PHE A 193 -1.72 -6.82 -16.95
N TYR A 194 -0.59 -6.24 -17.33
CA TYR A 194 0.64 -6.99 -17.58
C TYR A 194 1.19 -7.64 -16.32
N SER A 195 1.94 -8.71 -16.54
CA SER A 195 2.84 -9.25 -15.54
C SER A 195 4.27 -8.80 -15.88
N ILE A 196 4.82 -7.95 -15.03
CA ILE A 196 6.25 -7.58 -15.12
C ILE A 196 7.01 -8.58 -14.26
N PRO A 197 7.99 -9.32 -14.84
CA PRO A 197 8.84 -10.23 -14.07
C PRO A 197 9.60 -9.47 -12.97
N LYS A 198 9.80 -10.11 -11.82
CA LYS A 198 10.65 -9.55 -10.77
C LYS A 198 12.11 -9.57 -11.25
N GLU A 199 12.75 -8.42 -11.24
CA GLU A 199 14.18 -8.32 -11.50
C GLU A 199 15.00 -8.95 -10.37
N THR A 200 16.15 -9.50 -10.75
CA THR A 200 17.08 -10.10 -9.78
C THR A 200 17.82 -8.99 -9.04
N ILE A 201 17.82 -9.07 -7.72
CA ILE A 201 18.63 -8.18 -6.86
C ILE A 201 19.96 -8.89 -6.62
N GLU A 202 21.07 -8.20 -6.94
CA GLU A 202 22.42 -8.70 -6.65
C GLU A 202 22.64 -8.77 -5.14
N VAL A 203 23.19 -9.90 -4.66
CA VAL A 203 23.60 -10.10 -3.28
C VAL A 203 25.10 -10.38 -3.25
N LYS A 204 25.85 -9.60 -2.51
CA LYS A 204 27.31 -9.79 -2.33
C LYS A 204 27.58 -10.29 -0.92
N HIS A 205 28.41 -11.32 -0.83
CA HIS A 205 28.91 -11.87 0.44
C HIS A 205 30.38 -11.45 0.59
N TYR A 206 30.75 -10.94 1.76
CA TYR A 206 32.11 -10.50 2.07
C TYR A 206 32.68 -11.31 3.25
#